data_55838e0a30a6616ee1daf3285a36bd96
#
_entry.id   55838e0a30a6616ee1daf3285a36bd96
#
_cell.length_a   1.000
_cell.length_b   1.000
_cell.length_c   1.000
_cell.angle_alpha   90.00
_cell.angle_beta   90.00
_cell.angle_gamma   90.00
#
_symmetry.space_group_name_H-M   'P 1'
#
loop_
_entity.id
_entity.type
_entity.pdbx_description
1 polymer ?
#
loop_
_entity_poly.entity_id
_entity_poly.type
_entity_poly.pdbx_seq_one_letter_code
_entity_poly.pdbx_strand_id
1 'polypeptide(L)'
;MFAGKKALLLDMNSTFMFGEDRFGASEDFSVHYSKIGGTLPQDEINRIVRAVYGYLDIRYPDENYRHNFPSLESALREVVGNTLSGDEINRIIATFAFHELGYVPKEYAAALHKLRQRFTLAAVIDIWSPKAAWLDTFESAGISGLFSAASFSSDHGMVKPSPKPFELVLNQLGIAKSEALVVGDSPRRDLGGARSAGIDCILVGGAKHPRALRSFRSLLELCNAI
;
A
#
# COMPACT_ATOMS: atom_id res chain seq x y z
N MET A 1 20.00 -8.27 16.07
CA MET A 1 18.73 -8.03 15.36
C MET A 1 18.90 -8.18 13.84
N PHE A 2 19.86 -7.50 13.21
CA PHE A 2 20.06 -7.55 11.75
C PHE A 2 21.08 -8.61 11.27
N ALA A 3 21.72 -9.36 12.18
CA ALA A 3 22.66 -10.41 11.80
C ALA A 3 21.96 -11.47 10.95
N GLY A 4 22.55 -11.80 9.79
CA GLY A 4 21.98 -12.76 8.84
C GLY A 4 20.81 -12.24 7.99
N LYS A 5 20.29 -11.03 8.23
CA LYS A 5 19.24 -10.44 7.40
C LYS A 5 19.83 -9.82 6.13
N LYS A 6 19.29 -10.20 4.96
CA LYS A 6 19.72 -9.75 3.63
C LYS A 6 18.70 -8.81 2.97
N ALA A 7 17.41 -8.96 3.31
CA ALA A 7 16.34 -8.18 2.70
C ALA A 7 15.43 -7.52 3.73
N LEU A 8 14.96 -6.31 3.40
CA LEU A 8 13.83 -5.65 4.06
C LEU A 8 12.62 -5.66 3.14
N LEU A 9 11.52 -6.22 3.62
CA LEU A 9 10.22 -6.19 2.98
C LEU A 9 9.41 -5.07 3.63
N LEU A 10 9.31 -3.95 2.93
CA LEU A 10 8.74 -2.71 3.46
C LEU A 10 7.26 -2.61 3.12
N ASP A 11 6.43 -2.32 4.10
CA ASP A 11 5.14 -1.68 3.86
C ASP A 11 5.37 -0.25 3.36
N MET A 12 4.33 0.38 2.81
CA MET A 12 4.43 1.70 2.20
C MET A 12 3.74 2.78 3.03
N ASN A 13 2.42 2.69 3.17
CA ASN A 13 1.58 3.69 3.84
C ASN A 13 1.96 3.81 5.32
N SER A 14 2.09 5.04 5.83
CA SER A 14 2.55 5.32 7.21
C SER A 14 3.92 4.73 7.57
N THR A 15 4.62 4.10 6.61
CA THR A 15 5.99 3.57 6.75
C THR A 15 7.01 4.47 6.08
N PHE A 16 6.83 4.79 4.78
CA PHE A 16 7.64 5.77 4.04
C PHE A 16 6.83 6.68 3.09
N MET A 17 5.52 6.45 2.95
CA MET A 17 4.56 7.31 2.25
C MET A 17 3.51 7.80 3.25
N PHE A 18 3.07 9.06 3.10
CA PHE A 18 2.17 9.75 4.04
C PHE A 18 1.15 10.60 3.31
N GLY A 19 0.07 10.99 4.02
CA GLY A 19 -0.99 11.82 3.45
C GLY A 19 -1.90 11.08 2.46
N GLU A 20 -1.91 9.77 2.56
CA GLU A 20 -2.76 8.84 1.81
C GLU A 20 -4.20 8.80 2.37
N ASP A 21 -5.07 8.08 1.66
CA ASP A 21 -6.44 7.74 2.09
C ASP A 21 -7.33 8.94 2.45
N ARG A 22 -7.35 9.95 1.58
CA ARG A 22 -8.17 11.16 1.73
C ARG A 22 -9.62 10.90 1.32
N PHE A 23 -10.33 10.07 2.11
CA PHE A 23 -11.74 9.71 1.89
C PHE A 23 -12.67 10.22 3.00
N GLY A 24 -12.24 11.24 3.75
CA GLY A 24 -13.01 11.84 4.83
C GLY A 24 -14.37 12.41 4.38
N ALA A 25 -15.29 12.62 5.32
CA ALA A 25 -16.64 13.09 5.03
C ALA A 25 -16.67 14.48 4.36
N SER A 26 -15.65 15.32 4.59
CA SER A 26 -15.53 16.67 4.00
C SER A 26 -14.84 16.69 2.63
N GLU A 27 -14.31 15.55 2.15
CA GLU A 27 -13.64 15.52 0.84
C GLU A 27 -14.62 15.73 -0.31
N ASP A 28 -14.20 16.54 -1.27
CA ASP A 28 -14.93 16.80 -2.51
C ASP A 28 -14.18 16.19 -3.70
N PHE A 29 -14.61 15.01 -4.09
CA PHE A 29 -14.00 14.25 -5.19
C PHE A 29 -14.27 14.89 -6.55
N SER A 30 -15.29 15.76 -6.68
CA SER A 30 -15.65 16.41 -7.93
C SER A 30 -14.56 17.35 -8.43
N VAL A 31 -13.74 17.92 -7.53
CA VAL A 31 -12.67 18.86 -7.88
C VAL A 31 -11.65 18.20 -8.79
N HIS A 32 -11.11 17.04 -8.40
CA HIS A 32 -10.16 16.30 -9.23
C HIS A 32 -10.85 15.71 -10.46
N TYR A 33 -12.01 15.10 -10.27
CA TYR A 33 -12.78 14.47 -11.33
C TYR A 33 -13.10 15.43 -12.50
N SER A 34 -13.58 16.63 -12.21
CA SER A 34 -13.84 17.66 -13.23
C SER A 34 -12.57 18.14 -13.91
N LYS A 35 -11.46 18.27 -13.16
CA LYS A 35 -10.15 18.67 -13.71
C LYS A 35 -9.64 17.69 -14.77
N ILE A 36 -9.97 16.42 -14.67
CA ILE A 36 -9.60 15.37 -15.66
C ILE A 36 -10.70 15.11 -16.68
N GLY A 37 -11.70 16.01 -16.80
CA GLY A 37 -12.73 15.97 -17.82
C GLY A 37 -13.94 15.08 -17.50
N GLY A 38 -14.18 14.79 -16.22
CA GLY A 38 -15.39 14.12 -15.77
C GLY A 38 -16.62 15.00 -15.91
N THR A 39 -17.78 14.39 -16.22
CA THR A 39 -19.02 15.12 -16.56
C THR A 39 -20.18 14.87 -15.60
N LEU A 40 -20.05 13.94 -14.66
CA LEU A 40 -21.07 13.68 -13.65
C LEU A 40 -21.23 14.89 -12.70
N PRO A 41 -22.46 15.15 -12.21
CA PRO A 41 -22.71 16.15 -11.18
C PRO A 41 -21.89 15.88 -9.90
N GLN A 42 -21.53 16.98 -9.18
CA GLN A 42 -20.78 16.92 -7.94
C GLN A 42 -21.32 15.92 -6.91
N ASP A 43 -22.62 15.96 -6.67
CA ASP A 43 -23.25 15.07 -5.67
C ASP A 43 -23.16 13.60 -6.09
N GLU A 44 -23.27 13.35 -7.39
CA GLU A 44 -23.23 11.99 -7.92
C GLU A 44 -21.83 11.38 -7.83
N ILE A 45 -20.78 12.09 -8.27
CA ILE A 45 -19.41 11.59 -8.16
C ILE A 45 -19.00 11.41 -6.70
N ASN A 46 -19.36 12.34 -5.82
CA ASN A 46 -19.11 12.24 -4.38
C ASN A 46 -19.81 11.01 -3.78
N ARG A 47 -21.04 10.74 -4.16
CA ARG A 47 -21.79 9.55 -3.73
C ARG A 47 -21.14 8.27 -4.23
N ILE A 48 -20.74 8.22 -5.51
CA ILE A 48 -20.13 7.03 -6.12
C ILE A 48 -18.80 6.70 -5.42
N VAL A 49 -17.89 7.66 -5.30
CA VAL A 49 -16.56 7.42 -4.70
C VAL A 49 -16.70 6.94 -3.25
N ARG A 50 -17.60 7.57 -2.44
CA ARG A 50 -17.85 7.12 -1.06
C ARG A 50 -18.45 5.73 -0.99
N ALA A 51 -19.38 5.41 -1.89
CA ALA A 51 -20.00 4.08 -1.93
C ALA A 51 -19.00 3.00 -2.31
N VAL A 52 -18.10 3.27 -3.26
CA VAL A 52 -17.01 2.36 -3.66
C VAL A 52 -16.01 2.19 -2.53
N TYR A 53 -15.60 3.29 -1.88
CA TYR A 53 -14.73 3.22 -0.71
C TYR A 53 -15.36 2.36 0.39
N GLY A 54 -16.61 2.61 0.76
CA GLY A 54 -17.31 1.82 1.80
C GLY A 54 -17.47 0.35 1.41
N TYR A 55 -17.70 0.05 0.13
CA TYR A 55 -17.76 -1.33 -0.38
C TYR A 55 -16.44 -2.09 -0.16
N LEU A 56 -15.30 -1.43 -0.40
CA LEU A 56 -13.97 -2.01 -0.23
C LEU A 56 -13.56 -2.04 1.26
N ASP A 57 -13.82 -0.97 2.01
CA ASP A 57 -13.42 -0.82 3.41
C ASP A 57 -14.04 -1.88 4.32
N ILE A 58 -15.32 -2.23 4.13
CA ILE A 58 -15.97 -3.31 4.87
C ILE A 58 -15.33 -4.68 4.58
N ARG A 59 -14.85 -4.89 3.36
CA ARG A 59 -14.25 -6.17 2.91
C ARG A 59 -12.78 -6.30 3.28
N TYR A 60 -12.08 -5.19 3.44
CA TYR A 60 -10.64 -5.20 3.68
C TYR A 60 -10.25 -5.89 5.00
N PRO A 61 -10.97 -5.76 6.12
CA PRO A 61 -10.72 -6.54 7.32
C PRO A 61 -11.23 -7.99 7.26
N ASP A 62 -12.12 -8.33 6.35
CA ASP A 62 -12.79 -9.63 6.29
C ASP A 62 -11.86 -10.71 5.74
N GLU A 63 -11.73 -11.82 6.48
CA GLU A 63 -10.86 -12.95 6.12
C GLU A 63 -11.26 -13.63 4.81
N ASN A 64 -12.54 -13.58 4.45
CA ASN A 64 -13.04 -14.19 3.23
C ASN A 64 -12.51 -13.50 1.97
N TYR A 65 -12.15 -12.21 2.06
CA TYR A 65 -11.58 -11.43 0.95
C TYR A 65 -10.05 -11.37 0.94
N ARG A 66 -9.38 -11.93 1.94
CA ARG A 66 -7.92 -11.84 2.10
C ARG A 66 -7.11 -12.33 0.89
N HIS A 67 -7.63 -13.29 0.15
CA HIS A 67 -6.95 -13.91 -1.00
C HIS A 67 -7.62 -13.62 -2.34
N ASN A 68 -8.73 -12.92 -2.32
CA ASN A 68 -9.49 -12.53 -3.51
C ASN A 68 -10.22 -11.20 -3.23
N PHE A 69 -9.45 -10.19 -2.88
CA PHE A 69 -9.95 -8.84 -2.65
C PHE A 69 -10.45 -8.24 -3.98
N PRO A 70 -11.64 -7.64 -4.02
CA PRO A 70 -12.18 -7.10 -5.26
C PRO A 70 -11.30 -5.97 -5.82
N SER A 71 -11.13 -5.93 -7.13
CA SER A 71 -10.50 -4.81 -7.80
C SER A 71 -11.38 -3.54 -7.67
N LEU A 72 -10.75 -2.36 -7.74
CA LEU A 72 -11.47 -1.09 -7.71
C LEU A 72 -12.50 -1.02 -8.86
N GLU A 73 -12.17 -1.52 -10.05
CA GLU A 73 -13.11 -1.55 -11.16
C GLU A 73 -14.30 -2.45 -10.88
N SER A 74 -14.10 -3.65 -10.32
CA SER A 74 -15.22 -4.53 -9.96
C SER A 74 -16.10 -3.92 -8.88
N ALA A 75 -15.51 -3.28 -7.86
CA ALA A 75 -16.24 -2.57 -6.82
C ALA A 75 -17.07 -1.40 -7.41
N LEU A 76 -16.49 -0.66 -8.36
CA LEU A 76 -17.19 0.42 -9.04
C LEU A 76 -18.39 -0.11 -9.84
N ARG A 77 -18.22 -1.19 -10.59
CA ARG A 77 -19.31 -1.83 -11.36
C ARG A 77 -20.43 -2.36 -10.46
N GLU A 78 -20.11 -2.88 -9.28
CA GLU A 78 -21.12 -3.27 -8.28
C GLU A 78 -21.95 -2.08 -7.78
N VAL A 79 -21.32 -0.91 -7.63
CA VAL A 79 -21.98 0.31 -7.13
C VAL A 79 -22.82 1.01 -8.20
N VAL A 80 -22.33 1.10 -9.44
CA VAL A 80 -22.99 1.87 -10.51
C VAL A 80 -23.65 1.01 -11.58
N GLY A 81 -23.46 -0.31 -11.56
CA GLY A 81 -23.89 -1.20 -12.64
C GLY A 81 -23.17 -0.90 -13.96
N ASN A 82 -23.87 -1.09 -15.07
CA ASN A 82 -23.36 -0.84 -16.42
C ASN A 82 -23.88 0.50 -17.02
N THR A 83 -24.13 1.49 -16.17
CA THR A 83 -24.75 2.76 -16.59
C THR A 83 -23.76 3.79 -17.11
N LEU A 84 -22.46 3.64 -16.76
CA LEU A 84 -21.41 4.57 -17.14
C LEU A 84 -20.57 4.05 -18.31
N SER A 85 -20.07 4.98 -19.12
CA SER A 85 -19.11 4.67 -20.18
C SER A 85 -17.77 4.22 -19.61
N GLY A 86 -16.96 3.50 -20.40
CA GLY A 86 -15.61 3.11 -20.00
C GLY A 86 -14.72 4.31 -19.65
N ASP A 87 -14.85 5.41 -20.38
CA ASP A 87 -14.11 6.64 -20.12
C ASP A 87 -14.47 7.26 -18.76
N GLU A 88 -15.77 7.28 -18.41
CA GLU A 88 -16.20 7.76 -17.09
C GLU A 88 -15.71 6.85 -15.96
N ILE A 89 -15.77 5.54 -16.14
CA ILE A 89 -15.20 4.57 -15.19
C ILE A 89 -13.70 4.84 -14.97
N ASN A 90 -12.93 5.05 -16.04
CA ASN A 90 -11.51 5.34 -15.95
C ASN A 90 -11.23 6.66 -15.21
N ARG A 91 -12.05 7.71 -15.42
CA ARG A 91 -11.93 8.98 -14.69
C ARG A 91 -12.25 8.82 -13.21
N ILE A 92 -13.24 8.01 -12.86
CA ILE A 92 -13.58 7.73 -11.45
C ILE A 92 -12.45 6.94 -10.80
N ILE A 93 -11.88 5.93 -11.48
CA ILE A 93 -10.70 5.18 -10.99
C ILE A 93 -9.51 6.12 -10.78
N ALA A 94 -9.24 7.03 -11.72
CA ALA A 94 -8.16 8.01 -11.57
C ALA A 94 -8.41 8.99 -10.42
N THR A 95 -9.66 9.39 -10.21
CA THR A 95 -10.05 10.23 -9.06
C THR A 95 -9.88 9.50 -7.74
N PHE A 96 -10.30 8.24 -7.68
CA PHE A 96 -10.09 7.42 -6.49
C PHE A 96 -8.60 7.26 -6.19
N ALA A 97 -7.78 6.92 -7.19
CA ALA A 97 -6.33 6.81 -7.05
C ALA A 97 -5.68 8.10 -6.56
N PHE A 98 -6.12 9.26 -7.06
CA PHE A 98 -5.63 10.57 -6.58
C PHE A 98 -5.90 10.78 -5.09
N HIS A 99 -7.04 10.33 -4.57
CA HIS A 99 -7.37 10.46 -3.14
C HIS A 99 -6.74 9.37 -2.27
N GLU A 100 -6.49 8.18 -2.81
CA GLU A 100 -5.79 7.10 -2.14
C GLU A 100 -4.28 7.35 -2.03
N LEU A 101 -3.70 8.01 -3.04
CA LEU A 101 -2.26 8.25 -3.14
C LEU A 101 -1.76 9.25 -2.11
N GLY A 102 -0.66 8.91 -1.46
CA GLY A 102 0.12 9.78 -0.59
C GLY A 102 1.33 10.40 -1.29
N TYR A 103 2.28 10.87 -0.49
CA TYR A 103 3.56 11.40 -0.96
C TYR A 103 4.73 10.79 -0.15
N VAL A 104 5.92 10.77 -0.73
CA VAL A 104 7.15 10.31 -0.06
C VAL A 104 7.96 11.54 0.36
N PRO A 105 8.11 11.81 1.69
CA PRO A 105 8.96 12.91 2.15
C PRO A 105 10.43 12.67 1.77
N LYS A 106 11.17 13.75 1.50
CA LYS A 106 12.57 13.69 1.07
C LYS A 106 13.47 12.92 2.04
N GLU A 107 13.27 13.08 3.34
CA GLU A 107 14.01 12.38 4.38
C GLU A 107 13.75 10.87 4.38
N TYR A 108 12.56 10.42 4.02
CA TYR A 108 12.24 9.00 3.89
C TYR A 108 12.83 8.42 2.59
N ALA A 109 12.81 9.17 1.49
CA ALA A 109 13.53 8.78 0.28
C ALA A 109 15.03 8.60 0.55
N ALA A 110 15.66 9.55 1.26
CA ALA A 110 17.07 9.45 1.68
C ALA A 110 17.32 8.23 2.59
N ALA A 111 16.41 7.94 3.52
CA ALA A 111 16.50 6.75 4.38
C ALA A 111 16.44 5.45 3.57
N LEU A 112 15.56 5.36 2.56
CA LEU A 112 15.49 4.20 1.67
C LEU A 112 16.80 4.02 0.88
N HIS A 113 17.41 5.09 0.37
CA HIS A 113 18.73 5.03 -0.27
C HIS A 113 19.81 4.51 0.69
N LYS A 114 19.83 4.96 1.95
CA LYS A 114 20.77 4.47 2.96
C LYS A 114 20.53 2.99 3.28
N LEU A 115 19.29 2.56 3.46
CA LEU A 115 18.94 1.16 3.72
C LEU A 115 19.33 0.25 2.55
N ARG A 116 19.19 0.72 1.29
CA ARG A 116 19.56 -0.02 0.09
C ARG A 116 21.06 -0.34 -0.01
N GLN A 117 21.91 0.45 0.66
CA GLN A 117 23.36 0.17 0.72
C GLN A 117 23.69 -1.09 1.52
N ARG A 118 22.79 -1.53 2.40
CA ARG A 118 23.03 -2.65 3.32
C ARG A 118 22.09 -3.83 3.08
N PHE A 119 20.90 -3.59 2.55
CA PHE A 119 19.87 -4.60 2.34
C PHE A 119 19.33 -4.57 0.91
N THR A 120 18.90 -5.70 0.41
CA THR A 120 17.99 -5.75 -0.71
C THR A 120 16.64 -5.21 -0.23
N LEU A 121 16.10 -4.18 -0.88
CA LEU A 121 14.78 -3.66 -0.55
C LEU A 121 13.72 -4.28 -1.45
N ALA A 122 12.60 -4.61 -0.85
CA ALA A 122 11.39 -5.01 -1.53
C ALA A 122 10.18 -4.36 -0.87
N ALA A 123 9.05 -4.25 -1.57
CA ALA A 123 7.84 -3.65 -1.07
C ALA A 123 6.68 -4.64 -1.06
N VAL A 124 5.86 -4.63 0.00
CA VAL A 124 4.60 -5.39 0.11
C VAL A 124 3.49 -4.39 0.40
N ILE A 125 2.78 -4.00 -0.64
CA ILE A 125 1.91 -2.82 -0.68
C ILE A 125 0.46 -3.24 -0.87
N ASP A 126 -0.40 -2.82 0.04
CA ASP A 126 -1.84 -2.89 -0.14
C ASP A 126 -2.35 -1.54 -0.66
N ILE A 127 -2.87 -1.54 -1.87
CA ILE A 127 -3.58 -0.44 -2.53
C ILE A 127 -4.77 -0.99 -3.29
N TRP A 128 -5.82 -0.20 -3.43
CA TRP A 128 -7.04 -0.62 -4.13
C TRP A 128 -7.07 -0.16 -5.58
N SER A 129 -6.46 0.98 -5.86
CA SER A 129 -6.34 1.50 -7.23
C SER A 129 -5.20 0.83 -8.02
N PRO A 130 -5.24 0.88 -9.35
CA PRO A 130 -4.12 0.47 -10.19
C PRO A 130 -2.83 1.21 -9.82
N LYS A 131 -1.71 0.50 -9.76
CA LYS A 131 -0.42 0.97 -9.22
C LYS A 131 0.29 2.10 -9.98
N ALA A 132 -0.17 2.47 -11.18
CA ALA A 132 0.54 3.41 -12.05
C ALA A 132 0.91 4.73 -11.33
N ALA A 133 -0.04 5.36 -10.63
CA ALA A 133 0.21 6.61 -9.91
C ALA A 133 1.27 6.49 -8.80
N TRP A 134 1.39 5.32 -8.18
CA TRP A 134 2.44 5.05 -7.18
C TRP A 134 3.82 4.90 -7.84
N LEU A 135 3.90 4.24 -9.00
CA LEU A 135 5.15 4.12 -9.75
C LEU A 135 5.65 5.48 -10.20
N ASP A 136 4.77 6.37 -10.69
CA ASP A 136 5.09 7.75 -11.05
C ASP A 136 5.57 8.55 -9.82
N THR A 137 4.94 8.33 -8.65
CA THR A 137 5.34 8.97 -7.39
C THR A 137 6.72 8.45 -6.93
N PHE A 138 7.00 7.15 -7.07
CA PHE A 138 8.32 6.59 -6.75
C PHE A 138 9.40 7.13 -7.68
N GLU A 139 9.11 7.31 -8.97
CA GLU A 139 10.04 7.93 -9.91
C GLU A 139 10.30 9.40 -9.53
N SER A 140 9.24 10.17 -9.28
CA SER A 140 9.35 11.58 -8.87
C SER A 140 10.11 11.78 -7.56
N ALA A 141 10.00 10.81 -6.63
CA ALA A 141 10.75 10.79 -5.37
C ALA A 141 12.18 10.23 -5.51
N GLY A 142 12.56 9.75 -6.70
CA GLY A 142 13.88 9.15 -6.97
C GLY A 142 14.10 7.80 -6.30
N ILE A 143 13.06 7.01 -6.04
CA ILE A 143 13.12 5.73 -5.34
C ILE A 143 12.68 4.53 -6.17
N SER A 144 12.23 4.70 -7.41
CA SER A 144 11.72 3.63 -8.27
C SER A 144 12.70 2.47 -8.46
N GLY A 145 14.00 2.76 -8.59
CA GLY A 145 15.06 1.77 -8.77
C GLY A 145 15.56 1.12 -7.47
N LEU A 146 15.01 1.46 -6.30
CA LEU A 146 15.50 0.93 -5.02
C LEU A 146 14.95 -0.45 -4.67
N PHE A 147 13.76 -0.77 -5.16
CA PHE A 147 13.07 -2.02 -4.85
C PHE A 147 13.40 -3.09 -5.90
N SER A 148 14.02 -4.19 -5.46
CA SER A 148 14.36 -5.34 -6.30
C SER A 148 13.15 -6.24 -6.59
N ALA A 149 12.09 -6.14 -5.79
CA ALA A 149 10.80 -6.80 -5.98
C ALA A 149 9.70 -5.97 -5.31
N ALA A 150 8.48 -6.06 -5.83
CA ALA A 150 7.32 -5.45 -5.22
C ALA A 150 6.05 -6.29 -5.46
N SER A 151 5.20 -6.34 -4.44
CA SER A 151 3.86 -6.91 -4.51
C SER A 151 2.85 -5.79 -4.27
N PHE A 152 1.95 -5.58 -5.22
CA PHE A 152 0.81 -4.65 -5.10
C PHE A 152 -0.47 -5.46 -5.04
N SER A 153 -1.29 -5.26 -4.01
CA SER A 153 -2.56 -5.99 -3.88
C SER A 153 -3.49 -5.79 -5.07
N SER A 154 -3.44 -4.62 -5.71
CA SER A 154 -4.22 -4.31 -6.92
C SER A 154 -3.88 -5.19 -8.13
N ASP A 155 -2.69 -5.84 -8.16
CA ASP A 155 -2.31 -6.73 -9.26
C ASP A 155 -2.90 -8.14 -9.13
N HIS A 156 -3.17 -8.60 -7.91
CA HIS A 156 -3.46 -10.02 -7.66
C HIS A 156 -4.58 -10.28 -6.63
N GLY A 157 -5.15 -9.23 -6.01
CA GLY A 157 -6.23 -9.35 -5.03
C GLY A 157 -5.85 -10.01 -3.70
N MET A 158 -4.57 -10.16 -3.39
CA MET A 158 -4.13 -10.66 -2.08
C MET A 158 -3.74 -9.49 -1.19
N VAL A 159 -4.38 -9.40 0.00
CA VAL A 159 -4.14 -8.30 0.95
C VAL A 159 -3.58 -8.82 2.27
N LYS A 160 -2.77 -8.01 2.96
CA LYS A 160 -2.29 -8.30 4.31
C LYS A 160 -3.48 -8.41 5.30
N PRO A 161 -3.46 -9.34 6.25
CA PRO A 161 -2.35 -10.16 6.73
C PRO A 161 -2.18 -11.52 6.01
N SER A 162 -2.55 -11.67 4.73
CA SER A 162 -2.18 -12.87 3.97
C SER A 162 -0.66 -13.06 3.96
N PRO A 163 -0.12 -14.28 4.13
CA PRO A 163 1.30 -14.55 3.94
C PRO A 163 1.73 -14.48 2.46
N LYS A 164 0.80 -14.68 1.53
CA LYS A 164 1.09 -14.83 0.09
C LYS A 164 1.81 -13.65 -0.55
N PRO A 165 1.46 -12.36 -0.28
CA PRO A 165 2.22 -11.22 -0.82
C PRO A 165 3.71 -11.23 -0.40
N PHE A 166 3.99 -11.63 0.84
CA PHE A 166 5.36 -11.75 1.35
C PHE A 166 6.10 -12.92 0.69
N GLU A 167 5.43 -14.07 0.54
CA GLU A 167 5.99 -15.25 -0.13
C GLU A 167 6.28 -14.98 -1.61
N LEU A 168 5.39 -14.25 -2.30
CA LEU A 168 5.59 -13.82 -3.67
C LEU A 168 6.90 -13.02 -3.82
N VAL A 169 7.11 -12.03 -2.95
CA VAL A 169 8.31 -11.18 -2.95
C VAL A 169 9.56 -11.99 -2.61
N LEU A 170 9.52 -12.90 -1.62
CA LEU A 170 10.65 -13.76 -1.28
C LEU A 170 11.05 -14.66 -2.46
N ASN A 171 10.07 -15.23 -3.17
CA ASN A 171 10.31 -16.06 -4.34
C ASN A 171 10.97 -15.25 -5.47
N GLN A 172 10.51 -14.01 -5.72
CA GLN A 172 11.13 -13.13 -6.71
C GLN A 172 12.59 -12.79 -6.36
N LEU A 173 12.89 -12.63 -5.08
CA LEU A 173 14.23 -12.31 -4.59
C LEU A 173 15.16 -13.53 -4.48
N GLY A 174 14.62 -14.74 -4.44
CA GLY A 174 15.39 -15.96 -4.14
C GLY A 174 15.98 -15.96 -2.72
N ILE A 175 15.32 -15.31 -1.74
CA ILE A 175 15.80 -15.13 -0.35
C ILE A 175 14.97 -16.00 0.59
N ALA A 176 15.66 -16.65 1.54
CA ALA A 176 14.99 -17.45 2.56
C ALA A 176 14.23 -16.57 3.57
N LYS A 177 13.13 -17.09 4.14
CA LYS A 177 12.33 -16.40 5.17
C LYS A 177 13.17 -15.91 6.36
N SER A 178 14.15 -16.69 6.79
CA SER A 178 15.07 -16.34 7.89
C SER A 178 16.01 -15.17 7.57
N GLU A 179 16.26 -14.91 6.28
CA GLU A 179 17.13 -13.84 5.80
C GLU A 179 16.35 -12.53 5.51
N ALA A 180 15.04 -12.57 5.57
CA ALA A 180 14.17 -11.42 5.38
C ALA A 180 13.71 -10.82 6.71
N LEU A 181 13.32 -9.55 6.66
CA LEU A 181 12.75 -8.81 7.79
C LEU A 181 11.64 -7.92 7.25
N VAL A 182 10.43 -8.05 7.76
CA VAL A 182 9.31 -7.15 7.43
C VAL A 182 9.43 -5.89 8.27
N VAL A 183 9.17 -4.74 7.66
CA VAL A 183 9.07 -3.44 8.32
C VAL A 183 7.75 -2.79 7.90
N GLY A 184 6.88 -2.50 8.85
CA GLY A 184 5.59 -1.86 8.60
C GLY A 184 5.00 -1.23 9.85
N ASP A 185 3.87 -0.54 9.71
CA ASP A 185 3.25 0.22 10.79
C ASP A 185 2.13 -0.56 11.52
N SER A 186 1.59 -1.61 10.89
CA SER A 186 0.38 -2.28 11.35
C SER A 186 0.64 -3.59 12.08
N PRO A 187 0.31 -3.69 13.40
CA PRO A 187 0.37 -4.96 14.12
C PRO A 187 -0.53 -6.03 13.52
N ARG A 188 -1.68 -5.66 12.95
CA ARG A 188 -2.61 -6.61 12.34
C ARG A 188 -2.12 -7.05 10.96
N ARG A 189 -1.81 -6.10 10.07
CA ARG A 189 -1.49 -6.37 8.66
C ARG A 189 -0.05 -6.85 8.48
N ASP A 190 0.92 -6.03 8.88
CA ASP A 190 2.33 -6.32 8.62
C ASP A 190 2.88 -7.39 9.55
N LEU A 191 2.74 -7.21 10.86
CA LEU A 191 3.19 -8.21 11.82
C LEU A 191 2.37 -9.50 11.70
N GLY A 192 1.05 -9.40 11.53
CA GLY A 192 0.18 -10.57 11.33
C GLY A 192 0.56 -11.36 10.10
N GLY A 193 0.75 -10.69 8.96
CA GLY A 193 1.15 -11.30 7.69
C GLY A 193 2.56 -11.89 7.72
N ALA A 194 3.53 -11.14 8.26
CA ALA A 194 4.90 -11.61 8.44
C ALA A 194 4.96 -12.89 9.27
N ARG A 195 4.24 -12.93 10.40
CA ARG A 195 4.16 -14.13 11.25
C ARG A 195 3.53 -15.31 10.54
N SER A 196 2.45 -15.07 9.80
CA SER A 196 1.81 -16.13 8.99
C SER A 196 2.75 -16.65 7.91
N ALA A 197 3.63 -15.80 7.38
CA ALA A 197 4.67 -16.18 6.44
C ALA A 197 5.94 -16.80 7.10
N GLY A 198 6.07 -16.75 8.44
CA GLY A 198 7.25 -17.21 9.16
C GLY A 198 8.45 -16.26 9.05
N ILE A 199 8.19 -14.94 8.95
CA ILE A 199 9.20 -13.90 8.82
C ILE A 199 9.17 -13.01 10.08
N ASP A 200 10.34 -12.59 10.55
CA ASP A 200 10.45 -11.59 11.62
C ASP A 200 9.90 -10.23 11.16
N CYS A 201 9.31 -9.47 12.10
CA CYS A 201 8.76 -8.16 11.81
C CYS A 201 9.23 -7.11 12.81
N ILE A 202 9.60 -5.94 12.30
CA ILE A 202 9.80 -4.70 13.04
C ILE A 202 8.61 -3.78 12.79
N LEU A 203 8.07 -3.18 13.84
CA LEU A 203 7.04 -2.16 13.73
C LEU A 203 7.65 -0.76 13.74
N VAL A 204 7.10 0.12 12.91
CA VAL A 204 7.41 1.56 12.85
C VAL A 204 6.14 2.38 13.10
N GLY A 205 6.19 3.71 12.96
CA GLY A 205 5.00 4.57 13.15
C GLY A 205 4.52 4.68 14.60
N GLY A 206 5.32 4.24 15.58
CA GLY A 206 4.95 4.25 17.00
C GLY A 206 4.11 3.04 17.46
N ALA A 207 3.74 2.16 16.54
CA ALA A 207 3.03 0.91 16.89
C ALA A 207 3.91 -0.01 17.74
N LYS A 208 3.30 -0.69 18.70
CA LYS A 208 3.98 -1.64 19.60
C LYS A 208 3.20 -2.93 19.70
N HIS A 209 3.92 -4.05 19.69
CA HIS A 209 3.31 -5.36 19.93
C HIS A 209 4.35 -6.32 20.50
N PRO A 210 4.04 -7.16 21.52
CA PRO A 210 5.00 -8.03 22.20
C PRO A 210 5.62 -9.11 21.31
N ARG A 211 4.99 -9.41 20.17
CA ARG A 211 5.47 -10.38 19.18
C ARG A 211 6.29 -9.74 18.04
N ALA A 212 6.41 -8.42 17.98
CA ALA A 212 7.33 -7.76 17.08
C ALA A 212 8.77 -7.94 17.59
N LEU A 213 9.72 -8.13 16.67
CA LEU A 213 11.14 -8.25 17.01
C LEU A 213 11.64 -6.96 17.72
N ARG A 214 11.17 -5.81 17.25
CA ARG A 214 11.38 -4.48 17.84
C ARG A 214 10.34 -3.49 17.32
N SER A 215 10.23 -2.33 17.99
CA SER A 215 9.43 -1.20 17.52
C SER A 215 10.26 0.08 17.53
N PHE A 216 10.05 0.92 16.52
CA PHE A 216 10.66 2.24 16.35
C PHE A 216 9.56 3.27 16.09
N ARG A 217 9.84 4.54 16.39
CA ARG A 217 8.87 5.64 16.14
C ARG A 217 8.67 5.91 14.65
N SER A 218 9.67 5.58 13.83
CA SER A 218 9.60 5.77 12.37
C SER A 218 10.64 4.93 11.65
N LEU A 219 10.55 4.82 10.33
CA LEU A 219 11.60 4.24 9.48
C LEU A 219 12.92 5.02 9.60
N LEU A 220 12.88 6.33 9.87
CA LEU A 220 14.06 7.17 10.08
C LEU A 220 14.82 6.74 11.34
N GLU A 221 14.11 6.47 12.45
CA GLU A 221 14.72 5.97 13.68
C GLU A 221 15.32 4.57 13.46
N LEU A 222 14.63 3.69 12.77
CA LEU A 222 15.16 2.38 12.37
C LEU A 222 16.45 2.55 11.56
N CYS A 223 16.44 3.41 10.54
CA CYS A 223 17.59 3.67 9.67
C CYS A 223 18.83 4.19 10.43
N ASN A 224 18.62 4.94 11.52
CA ASN A 224 19.70 5.43 12.38
C ASN A 224 20.23 4.36 13.35
N ALA A 225 19.50 3.29 13.58
CA ALA A 225 19.87 2.18 14.45
C ALA A 225 20.64 1.04 13.73
N ILE A 226 20.79 1.16 12.39
CA ILE A 226 21.48 0.22 11.51
C ILE A 226 22.89 0.72 11.15
#